data_3bc5c78dc5fb2a38541d5ee34c49b404
#
_entry.id   3bc5c78dc5fb2a38541d5ee34c49b404
#
_cell.length_a   1.000
_cell.length_b   1.000
_cell.length_c   1.000
_cell.angle_alpha   90.00
_cell.angle_beta   90.00
_cell.angle_gamma   90.00
#
_symmetry.space_group_name_H-M   'P 1'
#
loop_
_entity.id
_entity.type
_entity.pdbx_description
1 polymer ?
#
loop_
_entity_poly.entity_id
_entity_poly.type
_entity_poly.pdbx_seq_one_letter_code
_entity_poly.pdbx_strand_id
1 'polypeptide(L)'
;MTKFDRRQALALLGAATVAGCAPAIQTGALGEDPFEGGIGGTGIVGLMVAAGSVLINGLRVEVPDATRIVDNGGIGGTGALIAGRAMTIVARARRDRLEAQRIDVEDPLIGVLRRTGGALSVNGSQVTVEPGTVGGTLVGRRVAASGVWQADGSLRTSLIRPVPDTADSVSGTVTGDPVTGWRIGQTLVQPPPGSRLIAGQYASLGGAFNGTSLIARTLRQGRFRPGTTLNQLAVEGYLEPIETAPGFRIAGLGHSFARQLDLAPLQQTRAVFFGRYDGLFNARRAVALPDAVGGRRTLLRPEDGDTFASALRGPDARRILNR
;
A
#
# COMPACT_ATOMS: atom_id res chain seq x y z
N MET A 1 38.44 50.83 11.09
CA MET A 1 37.01 50.90 10.73
C MET A 1 36.89 50.58 9.26
N THR A 2 36.69 49.30 8.93
CA THR A 2 36.57 48.78 7.54
C THR A 2 35.08 48.73 7.21
N LYS A 3 34.67 49.47 6.20
CA LYS A 3 33.29 49.54 5.68
C LYS A 3 33.00 48.23 4.95
N PHE A 4 32.02 47.45 5.45
CA PHE A 4 31.46 46.32 4.74
C PHE A 4 30.61 46.80 3.56
N ASP A 5 30.94 46.37 2.37
CA ASP A 5 30.24 46.73 1.14
C ASP A 5 28.95 45.90 1.03
N ARG A 6 27.82 46.58 0.71
CA ARG A 6 26.50 46.03 0.58
C ARG A 6 26.37 44.89 -0.48
N ARG A 7 27.34 44.76 -1.36
CA ARG A 7 27.39 43.72 -2.40
C ARG A 7 27.88 42.37 -1.86
N GLN A 8 28.57 42.31 -0.74
CA GLN A 8 29.01 41.06 -0.11
C GLN A 8 27.92 40.43 0.81
N ALA A 9 26.95 41.21 1.24
CA ALA A 9 25.82 40.69 2.05
C ALA A 9 24.77 39.96 1.24
N LEU A 10 24.69 40.19 -0.09
CA LEU A 10 23.72 39.51 -0.97
C LEU A 10 24.24 38.17 -1.52
N ALA A 11 25.50 37.86 -1.39
CA ALA A 11 26.09 36.58 -1.82
C ALA A 11 25.99 35.45 -0.76
N LEU A 12 25.62 35.79 0.49
CA LEU A 12 25.51 34.82 1.60
C LEU A 12 24.05 34.37 1.91
N LEU A 13 23.06 34.94 1.21
CA LEU A 13 21.63 34.58 1.36
C LEU A 13 21.10 33.64 0.27
N GLY A 14 21.97 33.20 -0.65
CA GLY A 14 21.59 32.32 -1.77
C GLY A 14 21.86 30.83 -1.56
N ALA A 15 22.32 30.38 -0.37
CA ALA A 15 22.79 29.00 -0.18
C ALA A 15 22.02 28.22 0.91
N ALA A 16 20.73 28.46 1.07
CA ALA A 16 19.95 27.70 2.03
C ALA A 16 18.51 27.56 1.57
N THR A 17 18.25 26.77 0.55
CA THR A 17 17.00 25.98 0.37
C THR A 17 17.16 25.02 -0.83
N VAL A 18 18.10 24.11 -0.74
CA VAL A 18 17.94 22.84 -1.46
C VAL A 18 17.40 21.85 -0.42
N ALA A 19 16.14 22.00 -0.06
CA ALA A 19 15.39 20.92 0.56
C ALA A 19 15.37 19.79 -0.48
N GLY A 20 16.25 18.81 -0.29
CA GLY A 20 16.48 17.74 -1.23
C GLY A 20 15.22 16.98 -1.53
N CYS A 21 14.69 17.15 -2.74
CA CYS A 21 13.96 16.09 -3.39
C CYS A 21 14.96 14.95 -3.58
N ALA A 22 14.95 13.96 -2.68
CA ALA A 22 15.68 12.72 -2.94
C ALA A 22 15.18 12.21 -4.30
N PRO A 23 16.07 11.94 -5.26
CA PRO A 23 15.65 11.43 -6.56
C PRO A 23 14.90 10.12 -6.35
N ALA A 24 13.75 9.98 -6.99
CA ALA A 24 13.01 8.71 -6.96
C ALA A 24 13.90 7.62 -7.57
N ILE A 25 14.25 6.60 -6.77
CA ILE A 25 15.02 5.47 -7.24
C ILE A 25 14.09 4.63 -8.11
N GLN A 26 14.41 4.51 -9.40
CA GLN A 26 13.70 3.69 -10.35
C GLN A 26 14.59 2.54 -10.81
N THR A 27 14.11 1.31 -10.67
CA THR A 27 14.80 0.11 -11.16
C THR A 27 13.90 -0.61 -12.17
N GLY A 28 14.46 -1.03 -13.30
CA GLY A 28 13.75 -1.75 -14.35
C GLY A 28 14.07 -1.27 -15.77
N ALA A 29 13.62 -2.00 -16.77
CA ALA A 29 13.80 -1.67 -18.17
C ALA A 29 12.98 -0.42 -18.53
N LEU A 30 13.64 0.55 -19.17
CA LEU A 30 12.99 1.74 -19.70
C LEU A 30 12.40 1.38 -21.07
N GLY A 31 11.12 1.64 -21.29
CA GLY A 31 10.53 1.61 -22.64
C GLY A 31 9.35 0.67 -22.86
N GLU A 32 9.04 -0.24 -21.94
CA GLU A 32 7.79 -1.01 -22.02
C GLU A 32 6.71 -0.36 -21.16
N ASP A 33 5.55 -0.08 -21.74
CA ASP A 33 4.34 0.30 -20.98
C ASP A 33 3.94 -0.90 -20.09
N PRO A 34 3.97 -0.77 -18.76
CA PRO A 34 3.54 -1.85 -17.89
C PRO A 34 2.09 -2.27 -18.09
N PHE A 35 1.34 -1.52 -18.91
CA PHE A 35 -0.08 -1.75 -19.23
C PHE A 35 -0.32 -2.03 -20.71
N GLU A 36 0.72 -2.21 -21.54
CA GLU A 36 0.55 -2.62 -22.95
C GLU A 36 0.01 -4.03 -23.06
N GLY A 37 -1.12 -4.13 -23.74
CA GLY A 37 -1.60 -5.30 -24.42
C GLY A 37 -2.13 -6.44 -23.55
N GLY A 38 -3.42 -6.40 -23.23
CA GLY A 38 -4.11 -7.57 -22.72
C GLY A 38 -5.61 -7.33 -22.55
N ILE A 39 -6.42 -8.33 -22.95
CA ILE A 39 -7.87 -8.37 -22.73
C ILE A 39 -8.19 -8.55 -21.22
N GLY A 40 -7.18 -8.81 -20.39
CA GLY A 40 -7.33 -9.01 -18.94
C GLY A 40 -7.41 -7.71 -18.14
N GLY A 41 -7.86 -7.81 -16.89
CA GLY A 41 -7.95 -6.69 -15.97
C GLY A 41 -6.60 -6.30 -15.35
N THR A 42 -6.54 -5.09 -14.82
CA THR A 42 -5.43 -4.58 -14.02
C THR A 42 -5.81 -4.63 -12.54
N GLY A 43 -5.00 -5.32 -11.75
CA GLY A 43 -5.09 -5.29 -10.29
C GLY A 43 -4.24 -4.14 -9.73
N ILE A 44 -4.80 -3.35 -8.82
CA ILE A 44 -4.08 -2.27 -8.18
C ILE A 44 -4.22 -2.44 -6.67
N VAL A 45 -3.09 -2.45 -5.96
CA VAL A 45 -3.05 -2.60 -4.50
C VAL A 45 -2.21 -1.47 -3.92
N GLY A 46 -2.78 -0.67 -3.04
CA GLY A 46 -2.04 0.45 -2.44
C GLY A 46 -2.91 1.34 -1.58
N LEU A 47 -2.39 2.52 -1.27
CA LEU A 47 -3.11 3.54 -0.53
C LEU A 47 -3.68 4.59 -1.47
N MET A 48 -4.94 4.90 -1.27
CA MET A 48 -5.59 6.02 -1.93
C MET A 48 -4.95 7.35 -1.51
N VAL A 49 -4.61 8.17 -2.47
CA VAL A 49 -3.95 9.47 -2.24
C VAL A 49 -4.93 10.64 -2.28
N ALA A 50 -5.94 10.58 -3.15
CA ALA A 50 -6.93 11.65 -3.31
C ALA A 50 -8.31 11.10 -3.71
N ALA A 51 -9.38 11.85 -3.30
CA ALA A 51 -10.76 11.61 -3.68
C ALA A 51 -11.15 12.41 -4.93
N GLY A 52 -12.25 11.99 -5.56
CA GLY A 52 -12.81 12.62 -6.78
C GLY A 52 -12.73 11.68 -7.98
N SER A 53 -11.55 11.36 -8.48
CA SER A 53 -11.18 10.10 -9.10
C SER A 53 -10.22 9.42 -8.13
N VAL A 54 -10.25 8.08 -8.03
CA VAL A 54 -9.31 7.38 -7.15
C VAL A 54 -7.90 7.53 -7.71
N LEU A 55 -7.04 8.24 -6.98
CA LEU A 55 -5.62 8.30 -7.28
C LEU A 55 -4.89 7.31 -6.35
N ILE A 56 -4.26 6.29 -6.94
CA ILE A 56 -3.58 5.20 -6.23
C ILE A 56 -2.36 4.73 -7.04
N ASN A 57 -1.22 4.59 -6.41
CA ASN A 57 0.04 4.17 -7.07
C ASN A 57 0.41 5.05 -8.28
N GLY A 58 0.01 6.32 -8.28
CA GLY A 58 0.17 7.23 -9.41
C GLY A 58 -0.81 7.00 -10.58
N LEU A 59 -1.72 6.05 -10.43
CA LEU A 59 -2.74 5.76 -11.42
C LEU A 59 -4.04 6.48 -11.07
N ARG A 60 -4.63 7.14 -12.06
CA ARG A 60 -5.98 7.68 -11.95
C ARG A 60 -6.97 6.61 -12.38
N VAL A 61 -7.87 6.23 -11.49
CA VAL A 61 -8.92 5.23 -11.74
C VAL A 61 -10.27 5.92 -11.65
N GLU A 62 -11.04 5.88 -12.72
CA GLU A 62 -12.44 6.32 -12.73
C GLU A 62 -13.30 5.31 -11.98
N VAL A 63 -14.32 5.80 -11.28
CA VAL A 63 -15.26 4.98 -10.50
C VAL A 63 -16.67 5.18 -11.06
N PRO A 64 -17.05 4.43 -12.11
CA PRO A 64 -18.43 4.45 -12.62
C PRO A 64 -19.44 4.03 -11.55
N ASP A 65 -20.70 4.44 -11.67
CA ASP A 65 -21.79 4.09 -10.74
C ASP A 65 -21.98 2.57 -10.60
N ALA A 66 -21.68 1.81 -11.66
CA ALA A 66 -21.74 0.35 -11.66
C ALA A 66 -20.58 -0.31 -10.89
N THR A 67 -19.59 0.45 -10.41
CA THR A 67 -18.45 -0.09 -9.66
C THR A 67 -18.92 -0.70 -8.35
N ARG A 68 -18.57 -1.97 -8.13
CA ARG A 68 -18.85 -2.63 -6.86
C ARG A 68 -17.83 -2.21 -5.81
N ILE A 69 -18.27 -1.49 -4.78
CA ILE A 69 -17.43 -1.10 -3.64
C ILE A 69 -17.77 -2.00 -2.45
N VAL A 70 -16.72 -2.53 -1.79
CA VAL A 70 -16.82 -3.34 -0.57
C VAL A 70 -15.94 -2.69 0.49
N ASP A 71 -16.48 -2.50 1.69
CA ASP A 71 -15.77 -1.91 2.83
C ASP A 71 -15.62 -2.96 3.94
N ASN A 72 -14.39 -3.39 4.20
CA ASN A 72 -14.05 -4.40 5.22
C ASN A 72 -14.95 -5.65 5.15
N GLY A 73 -15.22 -6.13 3.93
CA GLY A 73 -16.04 -7.32 3.67
C GLY A 73 -17.56 -7.07 3.61
N GLY A 74 -18.03 -5.89 4.06
CA GLY A 74 -19.43 -5.47 3.98
C GLY A 74 -19.76 -4.68 2.69
N ILE A 75 -21.02 -4.27 2.56
CA ILE A 75 -21.44 -3.39 1.47
C ILE A 75 -20.83 -2.01 1.71
N GLY A 76 -20.13 -1.48 0.72
CA GLY A 76 -19.53 -0.16 0.71
C GLY A 76 -20.20 0.75 -0.32
N GLY A 77 -19.89 2.02 -0.22
CA GLY A 77 -20.24 3.06 -1.19
C GLY A 77 -19.07 4.02 -1.37
N THR A 78 -19.28 5.08 -2.17
CA THR A 78 -18.24 6.09 -2.45
C THR A 78 -17.72 6.78 -1.19
N GLY A 79 -18.51 6.85 -0.10
CA GLY A 79 -18.08 7.33 1.20
C GLY A 79 -16.94 6.52 1.85
N ALA A 80 -16.69 5.28 1.40
CA ALA A 80 -15.55 4.48 1.82
C ALA A 80 -14.23 4.91 1.15
N LEU A 81 -14.30 5.69 0.07
CA LEU A 81 -13.15 6.15 -0.71
C LEU A 81 -12.52 7.36 -0.03
N ILE A 82 -11.72 7.12 0.99
CA ILE A 82 -11.06 8.13 1.81
C ILE A 82 -9.55 8.06 1.60
N ALA A 83 -8.90 9.21 1.40
CA ALA A 83 -7.45 9.29 1.26
C ALA A 83 -6.75 8.68 2.49
N GLY A 84 -5.72 7.88 2.23
CA GLY A 84 -4.98 7.12 3.24
C GLY A 84 -5.52 5.71 3.49
N ARG A 85 -6.70 5.32 2.96
CA ARG A 85 -7.19 3.95 3.10
C ARG A 85 -6.51 2.99 2.11
N ALA A 86 -6.27 1.79 2.58
CA ALA A 86 -5.76 0.70 1.76
C ALA A 86 -6.88 0.13 0.87
N MET A 87 -6.55 -0.09 -0.40
CA MET A 87 -7.50 -0.56 -1.40
C MET A 87 -6.90 -1.64 -2.28
N THR A 88 -7.77 -2.52 -2.73
CA THR A 88 -7.54 -3.44 -3.83
C THR A 88 -8.55 -3.13 -4.92
N ILE A 89 -8.08 -2.76 -6.10
CA ILE A 89 -8.92 -2.39 -7.23
C ILE A 89 -8.72 -3.41 -8.35
N VAL A 90 -9.82 -3.85 -8.92
CA VAL A 90 -9.85 -4.52 -10.21
C VAL A 90 -10.35 -3.50 -11.22
N ALA A 91 -9.50 -3.11 -12.14
CA ALA A 91 -9.79 -2.12 -13.15
C ALA A 91 -9.68 -2.72 -14.55
N ARG A 92 -10.35 -2.10 -15.51
CA ARG A 92 -10.26 -2.40 -16.93
C ARG A 92 -9.73 -1.19 -17.68
N ALA A 93 -8.76 -1.40 -18.54
CA ALA A 93 -8.31 -0.36 -19.45
C ALA A 93 -9.39 -0.06 -20.52
N ARG A 94 -9.71 1.22 -20.67
CA ARG A 94 -10.61 1.72 -21.69
C ARG A 94 -9.93 2.88 -22.40
N ARG A 95 -9.42 2.65 -23.62
CA ARG A 95 -8.64 3.64 -24.39
C ARG A 95 -7.46 4.16 -23.55
N ASP A 96 -7.58 5.37 -23.02
CA ASP A 96 -6.58 6.14 -22.30
C ASP A 96 -6.81 6.19 -20.77
N ARG A 97 -7.82 5.46 -20.25
CA ARG A 97 -8.21 5.51 -18.85
C ARG A 97 -8.41 4.12 -18.22
N LEU A 98 -8.33 4.07 -16.91
CA LEU A 98 -8.68 2.90 -16.11
C LEU A 98 -10.05 3.11 -15.48
N GLU A 99 -10.96 2.16 -15.68
CA GLU A 99 -12.27 2.14 -15.05
C GLU A 99 -12.34 1.02 -14.01
N ALA A 100 -12.70 1.36 -12.78
CA ALA A 100 -12.87 0.38 -11.71
C ALA A 100 -14.10 -0.49 -11.99
N GLN A 101 -13.91 -1.80 -11.94
CA GLN A 101 -15.01 -2.78 -11.92
C GLN A 101 -15.37 -3.12 -10.47
N ARG A 102 -14.35 -3.15 -9.61
CA ARG A 102 -14.48 -3.47 -8.21
C ARG A 102 -13.41 -2.77 -7.38
N ILE A 103 -13.81 -2.26 -6.23
CA ILE A 103 -12.94 -1.70 -5.21
C ILE A 103 -13.22 -2.42 -3.90
N ASP A 104 -12.24 -3.12 -3.35
CA ASP A 104 -12.25 -3.64 -1.99
C ASP A 104 -11.41 -2.70 -1.12
N VAL A 105 -12.06 -1.95 -0.24
CA VAL A 105 -11.43 -1.12 0.79
C VAL A 105 -11.26 -2.00 2.01
N GLU A 106 -10.02 -2.20 2.45
CA GLU A 106 -9.72 -3.11 3.54
C GLU A 106 -8.68 -2.50 4.48
N ASP A 107 -9.11 -2.15 5.68
CA ASP A 107 -8.20 -1.67 6.72
C ASP A 107 -7.43 -2.89 7.28
N PRO A 108 -6.10 -2.93 7.20
CA PRO A 108 -5.30 -4.08 7.64
C PRO A 108 -5.54 -4.50 9.09
N LEU A 109 -5.91 -3.56 9.96
CA LEU A 109 -6.21 -3.83 11.36
C LEU A 109 -7.47 -3.08 11.80
N ILE A 110 -8.41 -3.80 12.43
CA ILE A 110 -9.53 -3.22 13.16
C ILE A 110 -9.54 -3.81 14.57
N GLY A 111 -9.51 -2.96 15.59
CA GLY A 111 -9.49 -3.38 16.99
C GLY A 111 -9.26 -2.21 17.94
N VAL A 112 -9.04 -2.52 19.21
CA VAL A 112 -8.77 -1.48 20.21
C VAL A 112 -7.33 -1.00 20.09
N LEU A 113 -7.14 0.31 19.93
CA LEU A 113 -5.82 0.95 19.95
C LEU A 113 -5.27 0.94 21.37
N ARG A 114 -4.16 0.29 21.57
CA ARG A 114 -3.46 0.18 22.87
C ARG A 114 -2.13 0.90 22.84
N ARG A 115 -1.66 1.31 24.00
CA ARG A 115 -0.33 1.87 24.20
C ARG A 115 0.39 1.07 25.26
N THR A 116 1.58 0.56 24.93
CA THR A 116 2.42 -0.19 25.86
C THR A 116 3.87 0.26 25.67
N GLY A 117 4.51 0.76 26.75
CA GLY A 117 5.89 1.23 26.68
C GLY A 117 6.15 2.34 25.65
N GLY A 118 5.14 3.19 25.37
CA GLY A 118 5.25 4.23 24.33
C GLY A 118 4.84 3.80 22.93
N ALA A 119 4.86 2.51 22.61
CA ALA A 119 4.44 1.97 21.32
C ALA A 119 2.92 1.84 21.23
N LEU A 120 2.38 2.08 20.05
CA LEU A 120 0.96 1.86 19.73
C LEU A 120 0.78 0.50 19.09
N SER A 121 -0.31 -0.19 19.39
CA SER A 121 -0.66 -1.48 18.80
C SER A 121 -2.16 -1.67 18.62
N VAL A 122 -2.54 -2.49 17.63
CA VAL A 122 -3.89 -2.99 17.42
C VAL A 122 -3.80 -4.49 17.22
N ASN A 123 -4.60 -5.26 17.96
CA ASN A 123 -4.60 -6.73 17.91
C ASN A 123 -3.20 -7.37 18.09
N GLY A 124 -2.32 -6.74 18.87
CA GLY A 124 -0.95 -7.22 19.10
C GLY A 124 0.06 -6.81 18.04
N SER A 125 -0.36 -6.28 16.88
CA SER A 125 0.56 -5.70 15.89
C SER A 125 0.87 -4.25 16.21
N GLN A 126 2.16 -3.92 16.21
CA GLN A 126 2.62 -2.54 16.35
C GLN A 126 2.14 -1.70 15.17
N VAL A 127 1.68 -0.48 15.46
CA VAL A 127 1.32 0.52 14.46
C VAL A 127 2.26 1.72 14.59
N THR A 128 2.96 2.04 13.52
CA THR A 128 3.80 3.24 13.43
C THR A 128 3.00 4.36 12.78
N VAL A 129 3.01 5.53 13.41
CA VAL A 129 2.17 6.66 13.03
C VAL A 129 3.05 7.80 12.57
N GLU A 130 2.71 8.43 11.46
CA GLU A 130 3.35 9.69 11.07
C GLU A 130 3.04 10.78 12.14
N PRO A 131 4.01 11.64 12.46
CA PRO A 131 3.77 12.74 13.40
C PRO A 131 2.54 13.56 13.01
N GLY A 132 1.64 13.79 13.97
CA GLY A 132 0.40 14.53 13.74
C GLY A 132 -0.79 13.71 13.20
N THR A 133 -0.62 12.42 12.91
CA THR A 133 -1.68 11.58 12.32
C THR A 133 -2.69 11.04 13.35
N VAL A 134 -2.30 10.92 14.62
CA VAL A 134 -3.17 10.40 15.71
C VAL A 134 -3.17 11.34 16.89
N GLY A 135 -4.34 11.88 17.19
CA GLY A 135 -4.56 12.50 18.49
C GLY A 135 -4.51 11.44 19.61
N GLY A 136 -3.87 11.74 20.74
CA GLY A 136 -3.81 10.85 21.91
C GLY A 136 -5.19 10.38 22.44
N THR A 137 -6.26 11.01 21.96
CA THR A 137 -7.68 10.71 22.28
C THR A 137 -8.19 9.38 21.74
N LEU A 138 -7.46 8.71 20.84
CA LEU A 138 -7.88 7.42 20.24
C LEU A 138 -7.40 6.20 21.04
N VAL A 139 -6.45 6.35 21.96
CA VAL A 139 -5.98 5.24 22.82
C VAL A 139 -7.13 4.74 23.68
N GLY A 140 -7.32 3.44 23.74
CA GLY A 140 -8.44 2.78 24.42
C GLY A 140 -9.72 2.69 23.56
N ARG A 141 -9.78 3.34 22.41
CA ARG A 141 -10.94 3.27 21.51
C ARG A 141 -10.73 2.23 20.41
N ARG A 142 -11.84 1.72 19.88
CA ARG A 142 -11.83 0.88 18.69
C ARG A 142 -11.55 1.73 17.47
N VAL A 143 -10.57 1.28 16.68
CA VAL A 143 -10.11 1.98 15.47
C VAL A 143 -9.97 1.02 14.29
N ALA A 144 -10.04 1.60 13.11
CA ALA A 144 -9.55 0.99 11.88
C ALA A 144 -8.23 1.68 11.52
N ALA A 145 -7.18 0.89 11.34
CA ALA A 145 -5.86 1.35 10.94
C ALA A 145 -5.57 0.90 9.51
N SER A 146 -5.50 1.86 8.61
CA SER A 146 -5.06 1.69 7.24
C SER A 146 -3.58 2.00 7.11
N GLY A 147 -2.90 1.29 6.24
CA GLY A 147 -1.46 1.45 6.05
C GLY A 147 -0.86 0.35 5.20
N VAL A 148 0.45 0.25 5.25
CA VAL A 148 1.25 -0.76 4.54
C VAL A 148 2.07 -1.56 5.55
N TRP A 149 2.01 -2.88 5.44
CA TRP A 149 2.83 -3.76 6.26
C TRP A 149 4.31 -3.59 5.96
N GLN A 150 5.12 -3.56 7.01
CA GLN A 150 6.58 -3.56 6.95
C GLN A 150 7.11 -4.99 7.10
N ALA A 151 8.39 -5.19 6.78
CA ALA A 151 9.03 -6.51 6.83
C ALA A 151 9.08 -7.11 8.25
N ASP A 152 9.12 -6.27 9.28
CA ASP A 152 9.10 -6.68 10.70
C ASP A 152 7.69 -7.04 11.20
N GLY A 153 6.68 -6.98 10.34
CA GLY A 153 5.29 -7.25 10.68
C GLY A 153 4.58 -6.11 11.38
N SER A 154 5.21 -4.94 11.53
CA SER A 154 4.51 -3.73 11.97
C SER A 154 3.72 -3.11 10.83
N LEU A 155 2.67 -2.35 11.15
CA LEU A 155 1.88 -1.60 10.17
C LEU A 155 2.29 -0.13 10.18
N ARG A 156 2.85 0.36 9.06
CA ARG A 156 3.05 1.79 8.87
C ARG A 156 1.73 2.40 8.43
N THR A 157 1.12 3.15 9.34
CA THR A 157 -0.22 3.67 9.13
C THR A 157 -0.21 4.97 8.33
N SER A 158 -1.19 5.09 7.44
CA SER A 158 -1.51 6.30 6.69
C SER A 158 -2.78 6.98 7.19
N LEU A 159 -3.65 6.20 7.87
CA LEU A 159 -4.89 6.68 8.45
C LEU A 159 -5.27 5.81 9.64
N ILE A 160 -5.60 6.43 10.76
CA ILE A 160 -6.29 5.77 11.89
C ILE A 160 -7.58 6.53 12.15
N ARG A 161 -8.70 5.82 12.15
CA ARG A 161 -10.02 6.40 12.36
C ARG A 161 -10.81 5.60 13.39
N PRO A 162 -11.64 6.25 14.23
CA PRO A 162 -12.55 5.54 15.10
C PRO A 162 -13.58 4.77 14.25
N VAL A 163 -13.97 3.61 14.73
CA VAL A 163 -15.04 2.80 14.14
C VAL A 163 -16.03 2.38 15.23
N PRO A 164 -17.30 2.10 14.85
CA PRO A 164 -18.27 1.57 15.79
C PRO A 164 -17.82 0.21 16.33
N ASP A 165 -18.58 -0.33 17.27
CA ASP A 165 -18.31 -1.66 17.85
C ASP A 165 -18.56 -2.73 16.77
N THR A 166 -17.49 -3.15 16.14
CA THR A 166 -17.43 -4.17 15.09
C THR A 166 -16.48 -5.27 15.51
N ALA A 167 -16.47 -6.39 14.81
CA ALA A 167 -15.50 -7.45 15.05
C ALA A 167 -14.06 -6.93 14.89
N ASP A 168 -13.14 -7.48 15.69
CA ASP A 168 -11.72 -7.30 15.44
C ASP A 168 -11.35 -7.98 14.14
N SER A 169 -10.42 -7.40 13.41
CA SER A 169 -9.93 -8.03 12.18
C SER A 169 -8.46 -7.76 11.93
N VAL A 170 -7.86 -8.67 11.16
CA VAL A 170 -6.54 -8.52 10.60
C VAL A 170 -6.50 -9.04 9.18
N SER A 171 -5.81 -8.34 8.28
CA SER A 171 -5.61 -8.78 6.90
C SER A 171 -4.18 -8.52 6.43
N GLY A 172 -3.61 -9.48 5.70
CA GLY A 172 -2.23 -9.42 5.21
C GLY A 172 -1.71 -10.80 4.80
N THR A 173 -0.39 -10.89 4.63
CA THR A 173 0.29 -12.16 4.34
C THR A 173 0.32 -13.03 5.59
N VAL A 174 -0.09 -14.28 5.43
CA VAL A 174 0.01 -15.30 6.47
C VAL A 174 1.45 -15.76 6.62
N THR A 175 1.94 -15.80 7.84
CA THR A 175 3.26 -16.33 8.22
C THR A 175 3.13 -17.38 9.32
N GLY A 176 4.19 -18.16 9.57
CA GLY A 176 4.17 -19.25 10.56
C GLY A 176 3.59 -20.55 10.01
N ASP A 177 3.27 -21.45 10.90
CA ASP A 177 2.80 -22.80 10.64
C ASP A 177 1.91 -23.30 11.81
N PRO A 178 1.31 -24.51 11.73
CA PRO A 178 0.49 -25.04 12.81
C PRO A 178 1.21 -25.27 14.15
N VAL A 179 2.54 -25.41 14.14
CA VAL A 179 3.34 -25.68 15.34
C VAL A 179 3.75 -24.39 16.03
N THR A 180 4.27 -23.43 15.26
CA THR A 180 4.73 -22.13 15.76
C THR A 180 3.61 -21.10 15.91
N GLY A 181 2.44 -21.41 15.36
CA GLY A 181 1.27 -20.54 15.31
C GLY A 181 1.24 -19.66 14.07
N TRP A 182 0.02 -19.39 13.60
CA TRP A 182 -0.23 -18.54 12.45
C TRP A 182 -0.20 -17.06 12.83
N ARG A 183 0.38 -16.23 11.97
CA ARG A 183 0.44 -14.77 12.15
C ARG A 183 0.06 -14.03 10.88
N ILE A 184 -0.47 -12.81 11.07
CA ILE A 184 -0.57 -11.77 10.03
C ILE A 184 0.01 -10.50 10.64
N GLY A 185 1.10 -9.98 10.06
CA GLY A 185 1.94 -9.04 10.76
C GLY A 185 2.46 -9.66 12.06
N GLN A 186 2.31 -8.96 13.18
CA GLN A 186 2.66 -9.47 14.51
C GLN A 186 1.45 -10.10 15.22
N THR A 187 0.24 -9.99 14.67
CA THR A 187 -0.99 -10.56 15.25
C THR A 187 -0.96 -12.09 15.15
N LEU A 188 -0.97 -12.78 16.30
CA LEU A 188 -1.21 -14.23 16.35
C LEU A 188 -2.69 -14.49 16.01
N VAL A 189 -2.96 -15.44 15.12
CA VAL A 189 -4.32 -15.75 14.67
C VAL A 189 -4.67 -17.22 14.85
N GLN A 190 -5.90 -17.46 15.25
CA GLN A 190 -6.50 -18.80 15.31
C GLN A 190 -7.61 -18.84 14.23
N PRO A 191 -7.44 -19.61 13.15
CA PRO A 191 -8.44 -19.69 12.11
C PRO A 191 -9.72 -20.37 12.59
N PRO A 192 -10.86 -20.18 11.92
CA PRO A 192 -12.08 -20.91 12.24
C PRO A 192 -11.87 -22.41 12.15
N PRO A 193 -12.59 -23.21 12.97
CA PRO A 193 -12.51 -24.68 12.90
C PRO A 193 -12.73 -25.21 11.49
N GLY A 194 -11.92 -26.19 11.08
CA GLY A 194 -11.97 -26.78 9.74
C GLY A 194 -11.35 -25.95 8.64
N SER A 195 -10.88 -24.73 8.94
CA SER A 195 -10.19 -23.88 7.97
C SER A 195 -8.68 -24.15 7.96
N ARG A 196 -8.04 -23.95 6.80
CA ARG A 196 -6.60 -24.08 6.64
C ARG A 196 -6.00 -22.76 6.17
N LEU A 197 -5.01 -22.25 6.89
CA LEU A 197 -4.17 -21.16 6.44
C LEU A 197 -2.98 -21.70 5.64
N ILE A 198 -2.48 -20.91 4.70
CA ILE A 198 -1.32 -21.25 3.89
C ILE A 198 -0.31 -20.12 4.04
N ALA A 199 0.89 -20.44 4.52
CA ALA A 199 1.98 -19.46 4.62
C ALA A 199 2.29 -18.83 3.27
N GLY A 200 2.55 -17.53 3.27
CA GLY A 200 2.82 -16.74 2.08
C GLY A 200 1.57 -16.28 1.33
N GLN A 201 0.39 -16.79 1.63
CA GLN A 201 -0.85 -16.31 1.02
C GLN A 201 -1.48 -15.15 1.80
N TYR A 202 -2.21 -14.32 1.10
CA TYR A 202 -3.03 -13.28 1.71
C TYR A 202 -4.29 -13.87 2.34
N ALA A 203 -4.57 -13.43 3.58
CA ALA A 203 -5.82 -13.74 4.24
C ALA A 203 -6.38 -12.52 4.98
N SER A 204 -7.68 -12.50 5.16
CA SER A 204 -8.41 -11.56 6.00
C SER A 204 -9.24 -12.35 6.98
N LEU A 205 -9.02 -12.13 8.29
CA LEU A 205 -9.68 -12.80 9.39
C LEU A 205 -10.43 -11.79 10.24
N GLY A 206 -11.67 -12.14 10.60
CA GLY A 206 -12.52 -11.36 11.50
C GLY A 206 -12.97 -12.20 12.68
N GLY A 207 -12.98 -11.62 13.89
CA GLY A 207 -13.35 -12.33 15.11
C GLY A 207 -13.25 -11.47 16.36
N ALA A 208 -12.62 -12.00 17.39
CA ALA A 208 -12.37 -11.30 18.65
C ALA A 208 -10.92 -11.48 19.10
N PHE A 209 -10.25 -10.38 19.45
CA PHE A 209 -8.91 -10.40 20.01
C PHE A 209 -8.99 -10.55 21.54
N ASN A 210 -8.45 -11.65 22.07
CA ASN A 210 -8.53 -11.97 23.50
C ASN A 210 -7.38 -11.40 24.35
N GLY A 211 -6.55 -10.51 23.76
CA GLY A 211 -5.35 -9.97 24.41
C GLY A 211 -4.05 -10.66 23.99
N THR A 212 -4.11 -11.87 23.43
CA THR A 212 -2.97 -12.65 22.96
C THR A 212 -3.09 -12.99 21.48
N SER A 213 -4.26 -13.47 21.07
CA SER A 213 -4.51 -13.87 19.67
C SER A 213 -5.89 -13.43 19.19
N LEU A 214 -6.04 -13.29 17.88
CA LEU A 214 -7.34 -13.11 17.22
C LEU A 214 -7.98 -14.48 16.99
N ILE A 215 -9.07 -14.75 17.73
CA ILE A 215 -9.89 -15.94 17.52
C ILE A 215 -10.86 -15.62 16.37
N ALA A 216 -10.55 -16.13 15.20
CA ALA A 216 -11.32 -15.80 14.00
C ALA A 216 -12.63 -16.60 13.91
N ARG A 217 -13.68 -15.91 13.47
CA ARG A 217 -14.98 -16.49 13.11
C ARG A 217 -15.19 -16.51 11.61
N THR A 218 -14.50 -15.60 10.89
CA THR A 218 -14.54 -15.51 9.44
C THR A 218 -13.13 -15.56 8.86
N LEU A 219 -13.01 -16.17 7.70
CA LEU A 219 -11.78 -16.25 6.94
C LEU A 219 -12.09 -16.02 5.46
N ARG A 220 -11.37 -15.08 4.84
CA ARG A 220 -11.28 -14.93 3.39
C ARG A 220 -9.84 -15.11 2.98
N GLN A 221 -9.59 -15.97 2.01
CA GLN A 221 -8.27 -16.20 1.42
C GLN A 221 -8.17 -15.54 0.06
N GLY A 222 -6.95 -15.09 -0.26
CA GLY A 222 -6.66 -14.37 -1.49
C GLY A 222 -7.10 -12.90 -1.45
N ARG A 223 -6.31 -12.07 -2.08
CA ARG A 223 -6.60 -10.63 -2.19
C ARG A 223 -7.65 -10.35 -3.26
N PHE A 224 -7.56 -11.06 -4.37
CA PHE A 224 -8.53 -10.99 -5.45
C PHE A 224 -9.55 -12.12 -5.33
N ARG A 225 -10.78 -11.87 -5.77
CA ARG A 225 -11.82 -12.90 -5.73
C ARG A 225 -11.53 -14.00 -6.76
N PRO A 226 -11.92 -15.25 -6.45
CA PRO A 226 -11.87 -16.33 -7.43
C PRO A 226 -12.58 -15.93 -8.73
N GLY A 227 -12.02 -16.31 -9.87
CA GLY A 227 -12.56 -15.97 -11.18
C GLY A 227 -12.21 -14.56 -11.70
N THR A 228 -11.49 -13.74 -10.91
CA THR A 228 -10.95 -12.47 -11.40
C THR A 228 -9.79 -12.76 -12.36
N THR A 229 -9.95 -12.34 -13.61
CA THR A 229 -8.87 -12.46 -14.60
C THR A 229 -8.05 -11.18 -14.61
N LEU A 230 -6.80 -11.29 -14.17
CA LEU A 230 -5.83 -10.21 -14.17
C LEU A 230 -4.63 -10.63 -15.01
N ASN A 231 -4.07 -9.70 -15.76
CA ASN A 231 -2.81 -9.89 -16.47
C ASN A 231 -1.72 -8.93 -16.02
N GLN A 232 -2.07 -7.93 -15.23
CA GLN A 232 -1.15 -6.92 -14.74
C GLN A 232 -1.47 -6.55 -13.28
N LEU A 233 -0.41 -6.18 -12.53
CA LEU A 233 -0.52 -5.65 -11.19
C LEU A 233 0.31 -4.36 -11.03
N ALA A 234 -0.25 -3.43 -10.25
CA ALA A 234 0.45 -2.30 -9.66
C ALA A 234 0.32 -2.39 -8.14
N VAL A 235 1.41 -2.64 -7.44
CA VAL A 235 1.37 -2.96 -6.00
C VAL A 235 2.30 -2.05 -5.23
N GLU A 236 1.76 -1.38 -4.22
CA GLU A 236 2.50 -0.59 -3.26
C GLU A 236 2.86 -1.43 -2.03
N GLY A 237 4.12 -1.37 -1.59
CA GLY A 237 4.55 -2.09 -0.41
C GLY A 237 6.02 -1.92 -0.09
N TYR A 238 6.45 -2.59 0.98
CA TYR A 238 7.84 -2.78 1.34
C TYR A 238 8.31 -4.16 0.91
N LEU A 239 9.59 -4.28 0.55
CA LEU A 239 10.18 -5.60 0.32
C LEU A 239 10.42 -6.30 1.64
N GLU A 240 10.02 -7.55 1.69
CA GLU A 240 10.28 -8.48 2.76
C GLU A 240 11.27 -9.55 2.27
N PRO A 241 12.47 -9.69 2.87
CA PRO A 241 13.39 -10.75 2.53
C PRO A 241 12.79 -12.10 2.94
N ILE A 242 12.98 -13.13 2.09
CA ILE A 242 12.60 -14.51 2.36
C ILE A 242 13.77 -15.43 2.01
N GLU A 243 13.92 -16.53 2.73
CA GLU A 243 15.03 -17.47 2.55
C GLU A 243 14.94 -18.25 1.23
N THR A 244 13.72 -18.49 0.76
CA THR A 244 13.47 -19.26 -0.46
C THR A 244 13.46 -18.33 -1.69
N ALA A 245 13.76 -18.89 -2.88
CA ALA A 245 13.60 -18.16 -4.13
C ALA A 245 12.14 -17.64 -4.28
N PRO A 246 11.95 -16.43 -4.78
CA PRO A 246 12.92 -15.50 -5.40
C PRO A 246 13.73 -14.63 -4.42
N GLY A 247 13.68 -14.86 -3.11
CA GLY A 247 14.44 -14.15 -2.09
C GLY A 247 13.76 -12.89 -1.54
N PHE A 248 12.68 -12.44 -2.17
CA PHE A 248 11.88 -11.29 -1.72
C PHE A 248 10.41 -11.50 -2.03
N ARG A 249 9.56 -10.92 -1.19
CA ARG A 249 8.13 -10.72 -1.46
C ARG A 249 7.74 -9.29 -1.05
N ILE A 250 6.57 -8.84 -1.48
CA ILE A 250 6.02 -7.56 -1.04
C ILE A 250 5.19 -7.82 0.21
N ALA A 251 5.57 -7.18 1.33
CA ALA A 251 4.90 -7.35 2.61
C ALA A 251 3.40 -7.04 2.49
N GLY A 252 2.57 -7.95 3.02
CA GLY A 252 1.10 -7.82 3.00
C GLY A 252 0.43 -8.11 1.66
N LEU A 253 1.17 -8.41 0.59
CA LEU A 253 0.57 -8.76 -0.71
C LEU A 253 0.11 -10.21 -0.76
N GLY A 254 0.91 -11.15 -0.24
CA GLY A 254 0.61 -12.57 -0.25
C GLY A 254 0.80 -13.25 -1.60
N HIS A 255 1.61 -12.69 -2.50
CA HIS A 255 1.97 -13.29 -3.77
C HIS A 255 3.48 -13.48 -3.88
N SER A 256 3.89 -14.55 -4.55
CA SER A 256 5.28 -14.77 -4.92
C SER A 256 5.74 -13.70 -5.91
N PHE A 257 7.00 -13.35 -5.80
CA PHE A 257 7.59 -12.26 -6.56
C PHE A 257 8.72 -12.83 -7.45
N ALA A 258 8.56 -12.73 -8.75
CA ALA A 258 9.62 -13.14 -9.69
C ALA A 258 10.70 -12.05 -9.77
N ARG A 259 11.94 -12.43 -9.48
CA ARG A 259 13.07 -11.50 -9.42
C ARG A 259 13.62 -11.24 -10.83
N GLN A 260 13.24 -10.12 -11.42
CA GLN A 260 13.84 -9.59 -12.65
C GLN A 260 14.44 -8.20 -12.46
N LEU A 261 14.38 -7.65 -11.24
CA LEU A 261 14.84 -6.30 -10.93
C LEU A 261 16.00 -6.35 -9.93
N ASP A 262 16.91 -5.38 -10.01
CA ASP A 262 17.80 -5.10 -8.90
C ASP A 262 17.00 -4.44 -7.77
N LEU A 263 16.77 -5.21 -6.72
CA LEU A 263 15.95 -4.79 -5.58
C LEU A 263 16.77 -4.26 -4.40
N ALA A 264 18.10 -4.36 -4.47
CA ALA A 264 18.97 -3.92 -3.39
C ALA A 264 18.75 -2.43 -3.00
N PRO A 265 18.55 -1.49 -3.94
CA PRO A 265 18.26 -0.10 -3.61
C PRO A 265 16.89 0.13 -2.94
N LEU A 266 15.99 -0.84 -3.00
CA LEU A 266 14.62 -0.75 -2.48
C LEU A 266 14.43 -1.44 -1.14
N GLN A 267 15.50 -2.05 -0.57
CA GLN A 267 15.42 -2.62 0.78
C GLN A 267 15.05 -1.54 1.78
N GLN A 268 14.05 -1.82 2.63
CA GLN A 268 13.49 -0.90 3.61
C GLN A 268 12.83 0.37 3.03
N THR A 269 12.75 0.46 1.70
CA THR A 269 12.11 1.59 1.02
C THR A 269 10.71 1.19 0.58
N ARG A 270 9.75 2.08 0.80
CA ARG A 270 8.41 1.93 0.25
C ARG A 270 8.46 2.16 -1.26
N ALA A 271 7.86 1.27 -2.03
CA ALA A 271 7.88 1.35 -3.48
C ALA A 271 6.54 0.91 -4.11
N VAL A 272 6.30 1.33 -5.34
CA VAL A 272 5.27 0.77 -6.21
C VAL A 272 5.95 -0.14 -7.23
N PHE A 273 5.46 -1.35 -7.33
CA PHE A 273 5.91 -2.38 -8.25
C PHE A 273 4.88 -2.56 -9.35
N PHE A 274 5.32 -2.57 -10.60
CA PHE A 274 4.48 -2.78 -11.78
C PHE A 274 4.95 -4.00 -12.55
N GLY A 275 4.02 -4.80 -13.05
CA GLY A 275 4.38 -5.96 -13.86
C GLY A 275 3.22 -6.85 -14.26
N ARG A 276 3.56 -7.94 -14.95
CA ARG A 276 2.59 -8.96 -15.37
C ARG A 276 2.16 -9.84 -14.21
N TYR A 277 0.96 -10.37 -14.34
CA TYR A 277 0.38 -11.32 -13.39
C TYR A 277 -0.33 -12.45 -14.14
N ASP A 278 0.09 -13.66 -13.86
CA ASP A 278 -0.47 -14.91 -14.40
C ASP A 278 -0.70 -15.97 -13.31
N GLY A 279 -0.92 -15.48 -12.06
CA GLY A 279 -0.91 -16.28 -10.83
C GLY A 279 0.39 -16.07 -10.06
N LEU A 280 1.46 -15.69 -10.75
CA LEU A 280 2.73 -15.23 -10.18
C LEU A 280 2.95 -13.77 -10.61
N PHE A 281 3.30 -12.92 -9.65
CA PHE A 281 3.61 -11.52 -9.95
C PHE A 281 5.03 -11.37 -10.47
N ASN A 282 5.15 -10.96 -11.72
CA ASN A 282 6.40 -10.69 -12.39
C ASN A 282 6.59 -9.18 -12.52
N ALA A 283 7.20 -8.57 -11.48
CA ALA A 283 7.47 -7.15 -11.49
C ALA A 283 8.59 -6.80 -12.47
N ARG A 284 8.32 -5.88 -13.37
CA ARG A 284 9.25 -5.38 -14.38
C ARG A 284 9.81 -4.01 -14.06
N ARG A 285 9.12 -3.27 -13.20
CA ARG A 285 9.47 -1.91 -12.80
C ARG A 285 9.12 -1.69 -11.34
N ALA A 286 9.96 -0.90 -10.66
CA ALA A 286 9.69 -0.42 -9.31
C ALA A 286 10.06 1.06 -9.19
N VAL A 287 9.25 1.81 -8.45
CA VAL A 287 9.44 3.24 -8.18
C VAL A 287 9.38 3.47 -6.69
N ALA A 288 10.46 3.96 -6.11
CA ALA A 288 10.49 4.33 -4.70
C ALA A 288 9.50 5.46 -4.39
N LEU A 289 8.82 5.36 -3.26
CA LEU A 289 7.88 6.38 -2.79
C LEU A 289 8.37 7.03 -1.50
N PRO A 290 8.13 8.33 -1.32
CA PRO A 290 8.29 8.94 -0.01
C PRO A 290 7.28 8.32 0.97
N ASP A 291 7.70 8.19 2.22
CA ASP A 291 6.84 7.66 3.28
C ASP A 291 5.67 8.60 3.59
N ALA A 292 5.90 9.91 3.56
CA ALA A 292 4.89 10.90 3.88
C ALA A 292 3.80 11.02 2.81
N VAL A 293 2.53 11.00 3.22
CA VAL A 293 1.36 11.12 2.32
C VAL A 293 1.42 12.41 1.49
N GLY A 294 1.87 13.51 2.08
CA GLY A 294 2.03 14.78 1.39
C GLY A 294 3.05 14.72 0.25
N GLY A 295 4.22 14.12 0.48
CA GLY A 295 5.24 13.91 -0.54
C GLY A 295 4.75 13.00 -1.67
N ARG A 296 3.92 12.00 -1.36
CA ARG A 296 3.29 11.13 -2.37
C ARG A 296 2.32 11.86 -3.27
N ARG A 297 1.53 12.79 -2.72
CA ARG A 297 0.61 13.61 -3.52
C ARG A 297 1.37 14.43 -4.57
N THR A 298 2.54 14.93 -4.22
CA THR A 298 3.38 15.72 -5.15
C THR A 298 3.99 14.84 -6.23
N LEU A 299 4.57 13.68 -5.86
CA LEU A 299 5.21 12.76 -6.80
C LEU A 299 4.23 12.03 -7.73
N LEU A 300 3.02 11.74 -7.23
CA LEU A 300 2.03 10.94 -7.94
C LEU A 300 0.91 11.79 -8.53
N ARG A 301 1.01 13.13 -8.42
CA ARG A 301 0.02 14.04 -9.02
C ARG A 301 0.24 14.05 -10.54
N PRO A 302 -0.76 13.67 -11.35
CA PRO A 302 -0.69 13.89 -12.79
C PRO A 302 -0.61 15.40 -13.03
N GLU A 303 0.40 15.88 -13.76
CA GLU A 303 0.37 17.23 -14.28
C GLU A 303 -0.80 17.34 -15.28
N ASP A 304 -1.39 18.52 -15.37
CA ASP A 304 -2.64 18.80 -16.09
C ASP A 304 -2.71 18.09 -17.46
N GLY A 305 -3.63 17.14 -17.56
CA GLY A 305 -4.00 16.48 -18.81
C GLY A 305 -3.35 15.13 -19.10
N ASP A 306 -2.20 14.81 -18.49
CA ASP A 306 -1.56 13.51 -18.69
C ASP A 306 -1.94 12.52 -17.57
N THR A 307 -2.53 11.42 -17.96
CA THR A 307 -2.64 10.28 -17.04
C THR A 307 -1.24 9.76 -16.75
N PHE A 308 -0.94 9.40 -15.51
CA PHE A 308 0.34 8.78 -15.12
C PHE A 308 0.64 7.54 -16.00
N ALA A 309 -0.38 6.92 -16.57
CA ALA A 309 -0.26 5.88 -17.59
C ALA A 309 0.48 6.39 -18.85
N SER A 310 0.25 7.62 -19.31
CA SER A 310 1.01 8.21 -20.43
C SER A 310 2.42 8.62 -20.02
N ALA A 311 2.62 9.07 -18.78
CA ALA A 311 3.94 9.33 -18.22
C ALA A 311 4.80 8.05 -18.07
N LEU A 312 4.16 6.89 -17.96
CA LEU A 312 4.82 5.59 -17.94
C LEU A 312 5.18 5.07 -19.36
N ARG A 313 4.66 5.69 -20.41
CA ARG A 313 4.75 5.20 -21.81
C ARG A 313 6.02 5.60 -22.57
N GLY A 314 6.90 6.47 -22.04
CA GLY A 314 7.97 6.94 -22.88
C GLY A 314 9.20 7.51 -22.19
N PRO A 315 10.19 7.96 -22.99
CA PRO A 315 11.40 8.61 -22.48
C PRO A 315 11.14 9.87 -21.65
N ASP A 316 9.94 10.43 -21.72
CA ASP A 316 9.49 11.58 -20.92
C ASP A 316 9.22 11.25 -19.46
N ALA A 317 9.12 9.98 -19.08
CA ALA A 317 9.06 9.55 -17.68
C ALA A 317 10.25 10.08 -16.84
N ARG A 318 11.39 10.37 -17.49
CA ARG A 318 12.53 11.02 -16.86
C ARG A 318 12.30 12.50 -16.52
N ARG A 319 11.46 13.22 -17.26
CA ARG A 319 11.19 14.65 -17.04
C ARG A 319 10.28 14.91 -15.84
N ILE A 320 9.34 14.00 -15.58
CA ILE A 320 8.36 14.16 -14.50
C ILE A 320 8.99 13.85 -13.14
N LEU A 321 9.99 12.96 -13.10
CA LEU A 321 10.68 12.57 -11.87
C LEU A 321 11.86 13.49 -11.52
N ASN A 322 12.28 14.38 -12.44
CA ASN A 322 13.42 15.31 -12.25
C ASN A 322 12.98 16.79 -12.10
N ARG A 323 11.69 17.07 -11.92
CA ARG A 323 11.18 18.42 -11.62
C ARG A 323 10.63 18.54 -10.22
#